data_27868560bbc74ee273d4f2a7d30c2eaa
#
_entry.id   27868560bbc74ee273d4f2a7d30c2eaa
#
_cell.length_a   1.000
_cell.length_b   1.000
_cell.length_c   1.000
_cell.angle_alpha   90.00
_cell.angle_beta   90.00
_cell.angle_gamma   90.00
#
_symmetry.space_group_name_H-M   'P 1'
#
loop_
_entity.id
_entity.type
_entity.pdbx_description
1 polymer ?
#
loop_
_entity_poly.entity_id
_entity_poly.type
_entity_poly.pdbx_seq_one_letter_code
_entity_poly.pdbx_strand_id
1 'polypeptide(L)'
;MKKIIIDTNFLMIPYQFGVDIFSEFYRICSFNYKLYIFEQSIGELKNITQKQSGRSKKAAQFALKLIKLKNINIIKSENKDVDSLILGSLDKDAIIATQDILLKKKLLKKGASVIILRQKKYLKLIEKLYK
;
A
#
# COMPACT_ATOMS: atom_id res chain seq x y z
N MET A 1 3.62 -14.09 11.34
CA MET A 1 3.52 -12.62 11.29
C MET A 1 2.92 -12.18 9.96
N LYS A 2 1.93 -11.32 9.99
CA LYS A 2 1.29 -10.82 8.77
C LYS A 2 2.20 -9.82 8.03
N LYS A 3 1.98 -9.72 6.73
CA LYS A 3 2.72 -8.80 5.85
C LYS A 3 1.72 -7.84 5.22
N ILE A 4 1.84 -6.55 5.53
CA ILE A 4 1.05 -5.52 4.84
C ILE A 4 1.90 -5.01 3.68
N ILE A 5 1.47 -5.33 2.48
CA ILE A 5 2.14 -4.87 1.24
C ILE A 5 1.38 -3.64 0.76
N ILE A 6 2.09 -2.53 0.63
CA ILE A 6 1.48 -1.24 0.34
C ILE A 6 1.63 -0.92 -1.14
N ASP A 7 0.49 -0.69 -1.81
CA ASP A 7 0.48 -0.24 -3.19
C ASP A 7 1.01 1.20 -3.28
N THR A 8 1.60 1.55 -4.41
CA THR A 8 2.27 2.85 -4.61
C THR A 8 1.39 4.03 -4.21
N ASN A 9 0.17 4.08 -4.73
CA ASN A 9 -0.73 5.20 -4.50
C ASN A 9 -1.19 5.31 -3.04
N PHE A 10 -1.19 4.21 -2.31
CA PHE A 10 -1.61 4.20 -0.92
C PHE A 10 -0.66 5.00 -0.04
N LEU A 11 0.63 4.99 -0.36
CA LEU A 11 1.62 5.78 0.38
C LEU A 11 1.48 7.28 0.18
N MET A 12 0.71 7.71 -0.81
CA MET A 12 0.45 9.14 -1.04
C MET A 12 -0.73 9.66 -0.23
N ILE A 13 -1.52 8.78 0.39
CA ILE A 13 -2.67 9.15 1.23
C ILE A 13 -2.30 10.16 2.33
N PRO A 14 -1.19 9.98 3.09
CA PRO A 14 -0.89 10.92 4.17
C PRO A 14 -0.79 12.36 3.70
N TYR A 15 -0.15 12.61 2.57
CA TYR A 15 -0.07 13.96 2.03
C TYR A 15 -1.39 14.42 1.41
N GLN A 16 -2.04 13.54 0.64
CA GLN A 16 -3.25 13.89 -0.11
C GLN A 16 -4.44 14.19 0.79
N PHE A 17 -4.60 13.42 1.87
CA PHE A 17 -5.80 13.49 2.70
C PHE A 17 -5.50 13.75 4.19
N GLY A 18 -4.24 13.89 4.56
CA GLY A 18 -3.88 14.15 5.95
C GLY A 18 -4.17 12.98 6.89
N VAL A 19 -4.21 11.76 6.37
CA VAL A 19 -4.48 10.56 7.18
C VAL A 19 -3.16 9.89 7.53
N ASP A 20 -2.92 9.67 8.83
CA ASP A 20 -1.77 8.90 9.29
C ASP A 20 -2.09 7.41 9.12
N ILE A 21 -1.68 6.86 7.97
CA ILE A 21 -1.96 5.46 7.65
C ILE A 21 -1.29 4.48 8.63
N PHE A 22 -0.17 4.87 9.23
CA PHE A 22 0.58 4.00 10.14
C PHE A 22 -0.14 3.86 11.48
N SER A 23 -0.66 4.95 12.04
CA SER A 23 -1.54 4.90 13.20
C SER A 23 -2.80 4.09 12.92
N GLU A 24 -3.34 4.24 11.72
CA GLU A 24 -4.53 3.50 11.30
C GLU A 24 -4.24 2.00 11.14
N PHE A 25 -3.08 1.61 10.60
CA PHE A 25 -2.70 0.19 10.58
C PHE A 25 -2.67 -0.38 12.00
N TYR A 26 -2.07 0.35 12.92
CA TYR A 26 -2.01 -0.07 14.31
C TYR A 26 -3.41 -0.22 14.93
N ARG A 27 -4.31 0.70 14.63
CA ARG A 27 -5.68 0.69 15.16
C ARG A 27 -6.50 -0.49 14.65
N ILE A 28 -6.40 -0.80 13.34
CA ILE A 28 -7.28 -1.80 12.72
C ILE A 28 -6.73 -3.23 12.75
N CYS A 29 -5.43 -3.40 13.02
CA CYS A 29 -4.82 -4.73 13.04
C CYS A 29 -4.66 -5.23 14.46
N SER A 30 -5.37 -6.32 14.79
CA SER A 30 -5.28 -6.98 16.09
C SER A 30 -4.17 -8.04 16.15
N PHE A 31 -3.31 -8.08 15.15
CA PHE A 31 -2.24 -9.06 14.97
C PHE A 31 -0.91 -8.34 14.71
N ASN A 32 0.18 -9.07 14.88
CA ASN A 32 1.51 -8.54 14.56
C ASN A 32 1.71 -8.51 13.05
N TYR A 33 2.33 -7.44 12.56
CA TYR A 33 2.57 -7.26 11.13
C TYR A 33 3.86 -6.51 10.88
N LYS A 34 4.37 -6.65 9.66
CA LYS A 34 5.44 -5.82 9.11
C LYS A 34 4.94 -5.15 7.85
N LEU A 35 5.52 -4.00 7.53
CA LEU A 35 5.16 -3.22 6.36
C LEU A 35 6.15 -3.48 5.24
N TYR A 36 5.64 -3.62 4.03
CA TYR A 36 6.43 -3.92 2.83
C TYR A 36 5.99 -3.05 1.66
N ILE A 37 6.95 -2.75 0.79
CA ILE A 37 6.69 -2.11 -0.48
C ILE A 37 7.58 -2.76 -1.53
N PHE A 38 7.09 -2.88 -2.76
CA PHE A 38 7.93 -3.36 -3.85
C PHE A 38 8.90 -2.28 -4.29
N GLU A 39 10.10 -2.70 -4.67
CA GLU A 39 11.12 -1.81 -5.24
C GLU A 39 10.57 -1.00 -6.41
N GLN A 40 9.72 -1.60 -7.23
CA GLN A 40 9.07 -0.93 -8.35
C GLN A 40 8.21 0.26 -7.93
N SER A 41 7.59 0.20 -6.75
CA SER A 41 6.83 1.33 -6.22
C SER A 41 7.72 2.53 -5.95
N ILE A 42 8.94 2.30 -5.46
CA ILE A 42 9.91 3.38 -5.26
C ILE A 42 10.25 4.03 -6.59
N GLY A 43 10.45 3.22 -7.63
CA GLY A 43 10.67 3.72 -9.00
C GLY A 43 9.51 4.56 -9.51
N GLU A 44 8.28 4.12 -9.28
CA GLU A 44 7.09 4.87 -9.66
C GLU A 44 7.01 6.21 -8.92
N LEU A 45 7.29 6.23 -7.61
CA LEU A 45 7.30 7.46 -6.83
C LEU A 45 8.37 8.43 -7.31
N LYS A 46 9.57 7.94 -7.57
CA LYS A 46 10.65 8.77 -8.12
C LYS A 46 10.27 9.36 -9.48
N ASN A 47 9.62 8.56 -10.31
CA ASN A 47 9.15 9.00 -11.63
C ASN A 47 8.14 10.14 -11.49
N ILE A 48 7.21 10.05 -10.55
CA ILE A 48 6.25 11.11 -10.26
C ILE A 48 6.97 12.40 -9.84
N THR A 49 7.99 12.29 -8.98
CA THR A 49 8.75 13.48 -8.55
C THR A 49 9.48 14.16 -9.69
N GLN A 50 9.86 13.41 -10.71
CA GLN A 50 10.61 13.94 -11.86
C GLN A 50 9.72 14.51 -12.96
N LYS A 51 8.56 13.88 -13.20
CA LYS A 51 7.71 14.18 -14.35
C LYS A 51 6.47 15.01 -14.02
N GLN A 52 6.08 15.08 -12.76
CA GLN A 52 4.89 15.82 -12.34
C GLN A 52 5.30 17.00 -11.47
N SER A 53 4.34 17.89 -11.22
CA SER A 53 4.55 19.11 -10.44
C SER A 53 3.41 19.27 -9.41
N GLY A 54 3.51 20.29 -8.55
CA GLY A 54 2.47 20.63 -7.60
C GLY A 54 2.24 19.53 -6.56
N ARG A 55 0.97 19.26 -6.29
CA ARG A 55 0.57 18.34 -5.22
C ARG A 55 1.03 16.90 -5.47
N SER A 56 0.99 16.44 -6.71
CA SER A 56 1.43 15.07 -7.05
C SER A 56 2.90 14.88 -6.74
N LYS A 57 3.74 15.84 -7.13
CA LYS A 57 5.17 15.81 -6.84
C LYS A 57 5.42 15.78 -5.33
N LYS A 58 4.75 16.67 -4.59
CA LYS A 58 4.92 16.77 -3.13
C LYS A 58 4.44 15.51 -2.43
N ALA A 59 3.33 14.93 -2.88
CA ALA A 59 2.81 13.70 -2.31
C ALA A 59 3.81 12.54 -2.49
N ALA A 60 4.41 12.43 -3.68
CA ALA A 60 5.41 11.39 -3.95
C ALA A 60 6.70 11.61 -3.14
N GLN A 61 7.15 12.86 -3.02
CA GLN A 61 8.32 13.18 -2.19
C GLN A 61 8.08 12.82 -0.72
N PHE A 62 6.90 13.12 -0.21
CA PHE A 62 6.54 12.77 1.16
C PHE A 62 6.48 11.25 1.37
N ALA A 63 5.91 10.54 0.41
CA ALA A 63 5.85 9.07 0.44
C ALA A 63 7.26 8.46 0.51
N LEU A 64 8.19 8.96 -0.30
CA LEU A 64 9.58 8.49 -0.28
C LEU A 64 10.24 8.72 1.09
N LYS A 65 9.95 9.83 1.75
CA LYS A 65 10.45 10.09 3.10
C LYS A 65 9.85 9.10 4.11
N LEU A 66 8.57 8.80 3.99
CA LEU A 66 7.88 7.87 4.90
C LEU A 66 8.45 6.46 4.81
N ILE A 67 8.85 6.00 3.62
CA ILE A 67 9.46 4.70 3.45
C ILE A 67 10.69 4.55 4.35
N LYS A 68 11.51 5.59 4.42
CA LYS A 68 12.69 5.60 5.28
C LYS A 68 12.34 5.76 6.76
N LEU A 69 11.48 6.72 7.09
CA LEU A 69 11.14 7.05 8.47
C LEU A 69 10.41 5.91 9.18
N LYS A 70 9.59 5.16 8.47
CA LYS A 70 8.76 4.09 9.03
C LYS A 70 9.38 2.71 8.87
N ASN A 71 10.61 2.62 8.41
CA ASN A 71 11.33 1.36 8.22
C ASN A 71 10.51 0.34 7.42
N ILE A 72 9.92 0.80 6.32
CA ILE A 72 9.15 -0.08 5.43
C ILE A 72 10.13 -0.99 4.72
N ASN A 73 9.89 -2.30 4.78
CA ASN A 73 10.74 -3.29 4.14
C ASN A 73 10.54 -3.23 2.63
N ILE A 74 11.63 -3.28 1.88
CA ILE A 74 11.60 -3.22 0.43
C ILE A 74 11.73 -4.63 -0.13
N ILE A 75 10.75 -5.04 -0.96
CA ILE A 75 10.79 -6.32 -1.66
C ILE A 75 11.45 -6.08 -3.01
N LYS A 76 12.60 -6.69 -3.24
CA LYS A 76 13.24 -6.67 -4.55
C LYS A 76 12.38 -7.46 -5.53
N SER A 77 12.25 -6.94 -6.73
CA SER A 77 11.32 -7.51 -7.69
C SER A 77 11.83 -7.40 -9.13
N GLU A 78 11.27 -8.24 -9.98
CA GLU A 78 11.50 -8.19 -11.41
C GLU A 78 10.91 -6.90 -12.00
N ASN A 79 11.31 -6.57 -13.22
CA ASN A 79 10.80 -5.39 -13.92
C ASN A 79 9.39 -5.65 -14.45
N LYS A 80 8.42 -5.69 -13.56
CA LYS A 80 7.00 -5.84 -13.86
C LYS A 80 6.23 -4.71 -13.19
N ASP A 81 5.01 -4.47 -13.63
CA ASP A 81 4.15 -3.49 -12.97
C ASP A 81 3.76 -3.95 -11.56
N VAL A 82 3.50 -2.98 -10.68
CA VAL A 82 3.25 -3.27 -9.26
C VAL A 82 2.01 -4.14 -9.07
N ASP A 83 0.95 -3.92 -9.84
CA ASP A 83 -0.25 -4.74 -9.76
C ASP A 83 0.05 -6.23 -9.97
N SER A 84 0.84 -6.55 -11.00
CA SER A 84 1.25 -7.93 -11.29
C SER A 84 2.10 -8.51 -10.18
N LEU A 85 3.02 -7.70 -9.62
CA LEU A 85 3.87 -8.12 -8.51
C LEU A 85 3.03 -8.43 -7.26
N ILE A 86 2.06 -7.58 -6.95
CA ILE A 86 1.15 -7.79 -5.83
C ILE A 86 0.36 -9.09 -6.02
N LEU A 87 -0.24 -9.28 -7.18
CA LEU A 87 -1.04 -10.48 -7.46
C LEU A 87 -0.19 -11.75 -7.40
N GLY A 88 1.07 -11.66 -7.77
CA GLY A 88 2.01 -12.79 -7.70
C GLY A 88 2.59 -13.07 -6.32
N SER A 89 2.37 -12.19 -5.34
CA SER A 89 2.96 -12.29 -4.01
C SER A 89 1.96 -12.79 -2.95
N LEU A 90 0.75 -13.12 -3.34
CA LEU A 90 -0.30 -13.48 -2.39
C LEU A 90 -0.01 -14.81 -1.71
N ASP A 91 -0.05 -14.80 -0.39
CA ASP A 91 0.02 -15.99 0.46
C ASP A 91 -0.91 -15.77 1.66
N LYS A 92 -0.96 -16.72 2.58
CA LYS A 92 -1.86 -16.66 3.73
C LYS A 92 -1.60 -15.48 4.66
N ASP A 93 -0.39 -14.91 4.63
CA ASP A 93 0.01 -13.83 5.53
C ASP A 93 -0.06 -12.45 4.85
N ALA A 94 -0.30 -12.39 3.55
CA ALA A 94 -0.31 -11.14 2.81
C ALA A 94 -1.63 -10.38 2.98
N ILE A 95 -1.51 -9.10 3.28
CA ILE A 95 -2.62 -8.14 3.30
C ILE A 95 -2.20 -7.00 2.39
N ILE A 96 -3.05 -6.61 1.46
CA ILE A 96 -2.71 -5.59 0.48
C ILE A 96 -3.44 -4.28 0.81
N ALA A 97 -2.67 -3.20 0.97
CA ALA A 97 -3.22 -1.86 1.16
C ALA A 97 -3.24 -1.14 -0.20
N THR A 98 -4.42 -0.87 -0.72
CA THR A 98 -4.58 -0.26 -2.04
C THR A 98 -5.79 0.66 -2.10
N GLN A 99 -5.71 1.68 -2.96
CA GLN A 99 -6.85 2.54 -3.33
C GLN A 99 -7.44 2.14 -4.68
N ASP A 100 -6.76 1.26 -5.43
CA ASP A 100 -7.20 0.87 -6.77
C ASP A 100 -8.40 -0.08 -6.68
N ILE A 101 -9.54 0.38 -7.19
CA ILE A 101 -10.80 -0.36 -7.12
C ILE A 101 -10.72 -1.65 -7.92
N LEU A 102 -10.09 -1.63 -9.09
CA LEU A 102 -9.97 -2.83 -9.93
C LEU A 102 -9.05 -3.86 -9.28
N LEU A 103 -7.93 -3.42 -8.75
CA LEU A 103 -7.01 -4.30 -8.03
C LEU A 103 -7.70 -4.90 -6.80
N LYS A 104 -8.40 -4.07 -6.03
CA LYS A 104 -9.18 -4.53 -4.87
C LYS A 104 -10.14 -5.66 -5.24
N LYS A 105 -10.88 -5.51 -6.32
CA LYS A 105 -11.82 -6.54 -6.77
C LYS A 105 -11.11 -7.84 -7.13
N LYS A 106 -9.99 -7.75 -7.83
CA LYS A 106 -9.19 -8.95 -8.17
C LYS A 106 -8.66 -9.65 -6.92
N LEU A 107 -8.17 -8.87 -5.96
CA LEU A 107 -7.64 -9.40 -4.71
C LEU A 107 -8.72 -10.12 -3.89
N LEU A 108 -9.87 -9.49 -3.72
CA LEU A 108 -10.98 -10.10 -2.99
C LEU A 108 -11.47 -11.37 -3.67
N LYS A 109 -11.51 -11.38 -4.99
CA LYS A 109 -11.89 -12.57 -5.76
C LYS A 109 -10.93 -13.73 -5.55
N LYS A 110 -9.64 -13.42 -5.36
CA LYS A 110 -8.61 -14.43 -5.05
C LYS A 110 -8.59 -14.81 -3.56
N GLY A 111 -9.43 -14.19 -2.75
CA GLY A 111 -9.53 -14.47 -1.33
C GLY A 111 -8.50 -13.77 -0.47
N ALA A 112 -7.84 -12.73 -0.99
CA ALA A 112 -6.89 -11.95 -0.22
C ALA A 112 -7.59 -10.94 0.70
N SER A 113 -6.94 -10.61 1.81
CA SER A 113 -7.38 -9.52 2.68
C SER A 113 -6.85 -8.19 2.14
N VAL A 114 -7.66 -7.14 2.25
CA VAL A 114 -7.35 -5.83 1.68
C VAL A 114 -7.60 -4.74 2.71
N ILE A 115 -6.71 -3.74 2.75
CA ILE A 115 -6.92 -2.52 3.53
C ILE A 115 -7.24 -1.40 2.55
N ILE A 116 -8.32 -0.67 2.81
CA ILE A 116 -8.79 0.43 1.97
C ILE A 116 -8.97 1.71 2.77
N LEU A 117 -8.95 2.84 2.08
CA LEU A 117 -9.29 4.13 2.65
C LEU A 117 -10.80 4.35 2.52
N ARG A 118 -11.46 4.70 3.61
CA ARG A 118 -12.88 5.02 3.65
C ARG A 118 -13.09 6.49 3.94
N GLN A 119 -14.00 7.11 3.19
CA GLN A 119 -14.43 8.50 3.39
C GLN A 119 -13.27 9.50 3.44
N LYS A 120 -12.11 9.15 2.84
CA LYS A 120 -10.88 9.96 2.90
C LYS A 120 -10.44 10.28 4.33
N LYS A 121 -10.81 9.47 5.30
CA LYS A 121 -10.59 9.75 6.73
C LYS A 121 -9.96 8.61 7.51
N TYR A 122 -10.30 7.36 7.21
CA TYR A 122 -9.85 6.21 8.01
C TYR A 122 -9.64 4.98 7.15
N LEU A 123 -8.89 4.03 7.70
CA LEU A 123 -8.65 2.76 7.02
C LEU A 123 -9.58 1.68 7.52
N LYS A 124 -9.91 0.75 6.64
CA LYS A 124 -10.71 -0.42 6.96
C LYS A 124 -10.06 -1.66 6.40
N LEU A 125 -9.98 -2.71 7.22
CA LEU A 125 -9.53 -4.03 6.81
C LEU A 125 -10.73 -4.84 6.33
N ILE A 126 -10.65 -5.37 5.12
CA ILE A 126 -11.63 -6.29 4.55
C ILE A 126 -10.99 -7.66 4.51
N GLU A 127 -11.50 -8.57 5.33
CA GLU A 127 -10.98 -9.93 5.40
C GLU A 127 -11.82 -10.86 4.55
N LYS A 128 -11.18 -11.94 4.09
CA LYS A 128 -11.88 -12.99 3.39
C LYS A 128 -12.87 -13.67 4.34
N LEU A 129 -14.10 -13.81 3.87
CA LEU A 129 -15.10 -14.59 4.58
C LEU A 129 -15.01 -16.05 4.14
N TYR A 130 -14.82 -16.94 5.07
CA TYR A 130 -14.92 -18.38 4.83
C TYR A 130 -16.38 -18.81 4.94
N LYS A 131 -16.75 -19.60 4.00
CA LYS A 131 -18.05 -20.27 4.04
C LYS A 131 -17.84 -21.74 4.35
#